data_321001fedfcc6c5ab64148d376c87d18
#
_entry.id   321001fedfcc6c5ab64148d376c87d18
#
_cell.length_a   1.000
_cell.length_b   1.000
_cell.length_c   1.000
_cell.angle_alpha   90.00
_cell.angle_beta   90.00
_cell.angle_gamma   90.00
#
_symmetry.space_group_name_H-M   'P 1'
#
loop_
_entity.id
_entity.type
_entity.pdbx_description
1 polymer ?
#
loop_
_entity_poly.entity_id
_entity_poly.type
_entity_poly.pdbx_seq_one_letter_code
_entity_poly.pdbx_strand_id
1 'polypeptide(L)'
;AAAELHDEKAALCVGLERAILYGYHGGCQVPLGVYARCAQGRYHLWVAAARTWDAMPVRIFLQGNDAAALAQEAVERCKRTPRSLRVLITREAIPEGLLARTLGAHGIAVEGLPLLEPEHIPFATVPAADRAFFTSRNAVRHFVQGGGRLSDRPCDAIGSGTAEELRKHGVEPAFIGDGPDTQAIAAEYVRLHGDTQVLFPCAEKGLRTVQQALPPGRAVDLHVYRMRSLDVRSVPDADVLIVTSPEHATVMHAARGLQNFAHCIAMGRSTAQRIKELSGADALVPWASNEPALIDAVFHLATAP
;
A
#
# COMPACT_ATOMS: atom_id res chain seq x y z
N ALA A 1 -1.07 -8.88 44.10
CA ALA A 1 -2.13 -9.09 43.06
C ALA A 1 -2.19 -7.95 42.02
N ALA A 2 -2.23 -6.66 42.40
CA ALA A 2 -2.29 -5.56 41.43
C ALA A 2 -0.96 -5.35 40.67
N ALA A 3 0.18 -5.56 41.32
CA ALA A 3 1.52 -5.42 40.69
C ALA A 3 1.81 -6.50 39.64
N GLU A 4 1.20 -7.67 39.77
CA GLU A 4 1.36 -8.79 38.79
C GLU A 4 0.59 -8.56 37.49
N LEU A 5 -0.35 -7.61 37.46
CA LEU A 5 -1.14 -7.25 36.28
C LEU A 5 -0.58 -5.99 35.58
N HIS A 6 0.51 -5.39 36.09
CA HIS A 6 1.08 -4.19 35.51
C HIS A 6 1.96 -4.53 34.29
N ASP A 7 1.51 -4.11 33.11
CA ASP A 7 2.33 -4.09 31.88
C ASP A 7 2.88 -2.70 31.67
N GLU A 8 4.19 -2.54 31.90
CA GLU A 8 4.89 -1.27 31.79
C GLU A 8 4.78 -0.67 30.37
N LYS A 9 4.86 -1.50 29.32
CA LYS A 9 4.73 -1.04 27.93
C LYS A 9 3.32 -0.53 27.63
N ALA A 10 2.31 -1.25 28.11
CA ALA A 10 0.92 -0.79 27.98
C ALA A 10 0.71 0.53 28.76
N ALA A 11 1.25 0.64 29.97
CA ALA A 11 1.15 1.87 30.77
C ALA A 11 1.79 3.07 30.08
N LEU A 12 2.95 2.92 29.46
CA LEU A 12 3.63 3.98 28.68
C LEU A 12 2.80 4.39 27.46
N CYS A 13 2.24 3.46 26.71
CA CYS A 13 1.39 3.75 25.55
C CYS A 13 0.09 4.48 25.97
N VAL A 14 -0.59 3.99 27.00
CA VAL A 14 -1.80 4.64 27.54
C VAL A 14 -1.47 6.03 28.10
N GLY A 15 -0.30 6.19 28.73
CA GLY A 15 0.18 7.50 29.20
C GLY A 15 0.31 8.52 28.07
N LEU A 16 0.91 8.10 26.93
CA LEU A 16 1.02 8.93 25.73
C LEU A 16 -0.35 9.28 25.13
N GLU A 17 -1.25 8.30 25.01
CA GLU A 17 -2.61 8.53 24.51
C GLU A 17 -3.38 9.53 25.38
N ARG A 18 -3.31 9.40 26.68
CA ARG A 18 -3.92 10.34 27.64
C ARG A 18 -3.34 11.74 27.58
N ALA A 19 -2.01 11.87 27.42
CA ALA A 19 -1.36 13.17 27.29
C ALA A 19 -1.90 13.95 26.08
N ILE A 20 -2.17 13.26 24.95
CA ILE A 20 -2.75 13.86 23.76
C ILE A 20 -4.21 14.28 24.01
N LEU A 21 -5.02 13.42 24.64
CA LEU A 21 -6.39 13.73 25.00
C LEU A 21 -6.47 14.99 25.88
N TYR A 22 -5.61 15.11 26.89
CA TYR A 22 -5.52 16.29 27.75
C TYR A 22 -5.07 17.54 26.98
N GLY A 23 -4.02 17.45 26.18
CA GLY A 23 -3.48 18.57 25.41
C GLY A 23 -4.42 19.09 24.32
N TYR A 24 -5.30 18.23 23.80
CA TYR A 24 -6.33 18.60 22.83
C TYR A 24 -7.56 19.24 23.49
N HIS A 25 -7.61 19.29 24.84
CA HIS A 25 -8.77 19.71 25.61
C HIS A 25 -10.02 18.88 25.34
N GLY A 26 -9.81 17.60 25.05
CA GLY A 26 -10.88 16.65 24.68
C GLY A 26 -11.55 16.06 25.90
N GLY A 27 -12.80 16.42 26.14
CA GLY A 27 -13.72 15.59 26.93
C GLY A 27 -14.25 14.42 26.08
N CYS A 28 -15.08 13.54 26.67
CA CYS A 28 -15.66 12.37 26.00
C CYS A 28 -16.50 12.68 24.74
N GLN A 29 -16.72 13.96 24.42
CA GLN A 29 -17.55 14.40 23.29
C GLN A 29 -16.72 14.88 22.07
N VAL A 30 -15.41 14.83 22.13
CA VAL A 30 -14.55 15.28 21.04
C VAL A 30 -14.26 14.09 20.11
N PRO A 31 -14.45 14.23 18.78
CA PRO A 31 -14.15 13.17 17.83
C PRO A 31 -12.63 13.05 17.62
N LEU A 32 -11.97 12.46 18.60
CA LEU A 32 -10.53 12.24 18.65
C LEU A 32 -10.26 10.77 18.97
N GLY A 33 -9.58 10.08 18.05
CA GLY A 33 -9.06 8.73 18.24
C GLY A 33 -7.54 8.81 18.37
N VAL A 34 -6.99 8.14 19.38
CA VAL A 34 -5.54 8.04 19.61
C VAL A 34 -5.19 6.59 19.84
N TYR A 35 -4.15 6.12 19.16
CA TYR A 35 -3.59 4.79 19.37
C TYR A 35 -2.07 4.86 19.37
N ALA A 36 -1.45 4.34 20.42
CA ALA A 36 -0.01 4.24 20.57
C ALA A 36 0.46 2.80 20.67
N ARG A 37 1.57 2.48 20.04
CA ARG A 37 2.27 1.20 20.14
C ARG A 37 3.75 1.43 20.38
N CYS A 38 4.33 0.74 21.34
CA CYS A 38 5.76 0.73 21.58
C CYS A 38 6.38 -0.58 21.04
N ALA A 39 7.33 -0.45 20.11
CA ALA A 39 8.08 -1.57 19.56
C ALA A 39 9.56 -1.19 19.47
N GLN A 40 10.44 -2.05 19.97
CA GLN A 40 11.91 -1.84 19.97
C GLN A 40 12.34 -0.50 20.57
N GLY A 41 11.69 -0.05 21.66
CA GLY A 41 11.97 1.23 22.32
C GLY A 41 11.49 2.46 21.57
N ARG A 42 10.72 2.31 20.50
CA ARG A 42 10.19 3.41 19.69
C ARG A 42 8.67 3.40 19.72
N TYR A 43 8.09 4.56 19.93
CA TYR A 43 6.65 4.77 19.83
C TYR A 43 6.23 4.94 18.36
N HIS A 44 5.12 4.32 18.03
CA HIS A 44 4.35 4.56 16.81
C HIS A 44 2.99 5.08 17.26
N LEU A 45 2.63 6.24 16.82
CA LEU A 45 1.46 6.98 17.25
C LEU A 45 0.56 7.32 16.07
N TRP A 46 -0.69 6.90 16.12
CA TRP A 46 -1.75 7.27 15.19
C TRP A 46 -2.77 8.13 15.90
N VAL A 47 -3.09 9.27 15.31
CA VAL A 47 -4.12 10.19 15.79
C VAL A 47 -5.06 10.51 14.66
N ALA A 48 -6.36 10.47 14.95
CA ALA A 48 -7.42 10.90 14.04
C ALA A 48 -8.27 11.94 14.77
N ALA A 49 -8.30 13.17 14.27
CA ALA A 49 -9.04 14.28 14.88
C ALA A 49 -9.99 14.90 13.87
N ALA A 50 -11.26 15.08 14.24
CA ALA A 50 -12.26 15.77 13.45
C ALA A 50 -12.88 16.93 14.24
N ARG A 51 -13.50 17.88 13.54
CA ARG A 51 -14.21 18.99 14.18
C ARG A 51 -15.58 18.56 14.70
N THR A 52 -16.23 17.66 13.97
CA THR A 52 -17.55 17.10 14.28
C THR A 52 -17.54 15.59 14.02
N TRP A 53 -18.50 14.84 14.55
CA TRP A 53 -18.56 13.39 14.41
C TRP A 53 -18.84 12.90 12.98
N ASP A 54 -19.41 13.73 12.15
CA ASP A 54 -19.71 13.48 10.74
C ASP A 54 -18.61 13.98 9.77
N ALA A 55 -17.63 14.73 10.28
CA ALA A 55 -16.52 15.22 9.47
C ALA A 55 -15.44 14.17 9.26
N MET A 56 -14.82 14.17 8.09
CA MET A 56 -13.62 13.38 7.84
C MET A 56 -12.47 13.83 8.76
N PRO A 57 -11.81 12.92 9.50
CA PRO A 57 -10.73 13.29 10.38
C PRO A 57 -9.45 13.64 9.63
N VAL A 58 -8.70 14.62 10.14
CA VAL A 58 -7.27 14.75 9.88
C VAL A 58 -6.57 13.57 10.54
N ARG A 59 -5.67 12.93 9.82
CA ARG A 59 -4.94 11.75 10.30
C ARG A 59 -3.47 12.08 10.41
N ILE A 60 -2.88 11.71 11.53
CA ILE A 60 -1.48 11.99 11.86
C ILE A 60 -0.81 10.69 12.27
N PHE A 61 0.32 10.42 11.66
CA PHE A 61 1.23 9.37 12.11
C PHE A 61 2.55 9.98 12.51
N LEU A 62 2.99 9.70 13.75
CA LEU A 62 4.29 10.10 14.28
C LEU A 62 5.03 8.89 14.85
N GLN A 63 6.36 8.98 14.85
CA GLN A 63 7.20 7.97 15.47
C GLN A 63 8.43 8.59 16.11
N GLY A 64 8.80 8.11 17.28
CA GLY A 64 9.94 8.66 18.03
C GLY A 64 10.17 7.93 19.35
N ASN A 65 11.17 8.37 20.10
CA ASN A 65 11.53 7.77 21.39
C ASN A 65 11.06 8.63 22.58
N ASP A 66 10.71 9.89 22.33
CA ASP A 66 10.24 10.83 23.35
C ASP A 66 8.71 10.96 23.28
N ALA A 67 8.03 10.39 24.27
CA ALA A 67 6.57 10.41 24.36
C ALA A 67 6.01 11.83 24.56
N ALA A 68 6.71 12.69 25.31
CA ALA A 68 6.24 14.06 25.57
C ALA A 68 6.32 14.92 24.30
N ALA A 69 7.44 14.85 23.59
CA ALA A 69 7.60 15.53 22.29
C ALA A 69 6.57 15.06 21.26
N LEU A 70 6.32 13.74 21.18
CA LEU A 70 5.30 13.18 20.29
C LEU A 70 3.89 13.65 20.64
N ALA A 71 3.54 13.70 21.94
CA ALA A 71 2.26 14.21 22.39
C ALA A 71 2.05 15.67 22.01
N GLN A 72 3.06 16.51 22.26
CA GLN A 72 3.01 17.93 21.92
C GLN A 72 2.85 18.13 20.40
N GLU A 73 3.69 17.48 19.60
CA GLU A 73 3.63 17.57 18.14
C GLU A 73 2.27 17.10 17.59
N ALA A 74 1.74 15.99 18.11
CA ALA A 74 0.44 15.48 17.70
C ALA A 74 -0.68 16.49 17.97
N VAL A 75 -0.72 17.07 19.17
CA VAL A 75 -1.71 18.09 19.56
C VAL A 75 -1.62 19.34 18.67
N GLU A 76 -0.41 19.82 18.41
CA GLU A 76 -0.19 20.98 17.55
C GLU A 76 -0.67 20.71 16.11
N ARG A 77 -0.32 19.55 15.54
CA ARG A 77 -0.73 19.16 14.19
C ARG A 77 -2.23 18.96 14.07
N CYS A 78 -2.89 18.37 15.08
CA CYS A 78 -4.35 18.20 15.11
C CYS A 78 -5.12 19.54 15.12
N LYS A 79 -4.54 20.60 15.70
CA LYS A 79 -5.14 21.93 15.75
C LYS A 79 -4.94 22.74 14.46
N ARG A 80 -4.01 22.34 13.61
CA ARG A 80 -3.75 23.04 12.34
C ARG A 80 -4.80 22.69 11.29
N THR A 81 -5.15 23.68 10.50
CA THR A 81 -5.87 23.44 9.24
C THR A 81 -4.87 22.94 8.21
N PRO A 82 -5.12 21.75 7.60
CA PRO A 82 -4.24 21.26 6.55
C PRO A 82 -4.09 22.27 5.41
N ARG A 83 -2.87 22.45 4.92
CA ARG A 83 -2.62 23.27 3.73
C ARG A 83 -3.26 22.60 2.51
N SER A 84 -3.85 23.38 1.63
CA SER A 84 -4.29 22.91 0.32
C SER A 84 -3.06 22.48 -0.49
N LEU A 85 -3.04 21.23 -0.93
CA LEU A 85 -1.97 20.63 -1.74
C LEU A 85 -2.58 19.97 -2.96
N ARG A 86 -1.83 19.97 -4.06
CA ARG A 86 -2.11 19.16 -5.24
C ARG A 86 -1.26 17.90 -5.16
N VAL A 87 -1.89 16.75 -5.12
CA VAL A 87 -1.25 15.44 -5.00
C VAL A 87 -1.40 14.71 -6.32
N LEU A 88 -0.29 14.29 -6.91
CA LEU A 88 -0.25 13.44 -8.09
C LEU A 88 0.18 12.04 -7.67
N ILE A 89 -0.61 11.02 -8.04
CA ILE A 89 -0.25 9.62 -7.78
C ILE A 89 0.02 8.88 -9.10
N THR A 90 1.11 8.13 -9.18
CA THR A 90 1.56 7.43 -10.39
C THR A 90 0.74 6.16 -10.73
N ARG A 91 -0.54 6.18 -10.44
CA ARG A 91 -1.54 5.18 -10.82
C ARG A 91 -2.89 5.87 -11.02
N GLU A 92 -3.87 5.14 -11.47
CA GLU A 92 -5.23 5.64 -11.50
C GLU A 92 -5.70 6.06 -10.09
N ALA A 93 -6.26 7.26 -9.97
CA ALA A 93 -6.94 7.72 -8.77
C ALA A 93 -8.42 7.36 -8.87
N ILE A 94 -8.95 6.70 -7.85
CA ILE A 94 -10.38 6.37 -7.76
C ILE A 94 -11.06 7.54 -7.04
N PRO A 95 -11.93 8.33 -7.71
CA PRO A 95 -12.52 9.52 -7.10
C PRO A 95 -13.28 9.24 -5.81
N GLU A 96 -14.01 8.12 -5.76
CA GLU A 96 -14.77 7.67 -4.58
C GLU A 96 -13.92 6.80 -3.63
N GLY A 97 -12.64 6.62 -3.92
CA GLY A 97 -11.71 5.86 -3.08
C GLY A 97 -11.36 6.58 -1.79
N LEU A 98 -10.86 5.81 -0.82
CA LEU A 98 -10.52 6.32 0.51
C LEU A 98 -9.53 7.50 0.45
N LEU A 99 -8.49 7.40 -0.38
CA LEU A 99 -7.46 8.43 -0.55
C LEU A 99 -8.07 9.76 -1.02
N ALA A 100 -8.77 9.74 -2.15
CA ALA A 100 -9.34 10.94 -2.76
C ALA A 100 -10.44 11.58 -1.88
N ARG A 101 -11.34 10.78 -1.33
CA ARG A 101 -12.40 11.25 -0.43
C ARG A 101 -11.85 11.89 0.84
N THR A 102 -10.90 11.23 1.50
CA THR A 102 -10.38 11.73 2.78
C THR A 102 -9.59 13.01 2.58
N LEU A 103 -8.72 13.08 1.59
CA LEU A 103 -7.92 14.26 1.31
C LEU A 103 -8.77 15.40 0.73
N GLY A 104 -9.71 15.07 -0.17
CA GLY A 104 -10.64 16.05 -0.77
C GLY A 104 -11.52 16.75 0.24
N ALA A 105 -11.95 16.07 1.31
CA ALA A 105 -12.70 16.69 2.42
C ALA A 105 -11.90 17.80 3.15
N HIS A 106 -10.59 17.85 2.96
CA HIS A 106 -9.69 18.88 3.50
C HIS A 106 -9.11 19.82 2.44
N GLY A 107 -9.69 19.85 1.24
CA GLY A 107 -9.25 20.73 0.15
C GLY A 107 -7.92 20.30 -0.49
N ILE A 108 -7.50 19.05 -0.32
CA ILE A 108 -6.32 18.47 -0.95
C ILE A 108 -6.77 17.69 -2.19
N ALA A 109 -6.42 18.20 -3.37
CA ALA A 109 -6.77 17.56 -4.63
C ALA A 109 -5.87 16.37 -4.94
N VAL A 110 -6.45 15.25 -5.36
CA VAL A 110 -5.71 14.05 -5.76
C VAL A 110 -5.99 13.76 -7.23
N GLU A 111 -4.93 13.74 -8.03
CA GLU A 111 -4.99 13.39 -9.45
C GLU A 111 -4.19 12.12 -9.71
N GLY A 112 -4.72 11.23 -10.56
CA GLY A 112 -4.06 10.00 -10.97
C GLY A 112 -3.36 10.18 -12.31
N LEU A 113 -2.12 9.74 -12.40
CA LEU A 113 -1.37 9.66 -13.64
C LEU A 113 -0.87 8.22 -13.84
N PRO A 114 -1.65 7.35 -14.49
CA PRO A 114 -1.19 6.02 -14.85
C PRO A 114 0.04 6.12 -15.76
N LEU A 115 1.13 5.49 -15.37
CA LEU A 115 2.39 5.50 -16.11
C LEU A 115 2.66 4.18 -16.82
N LEU A 116 1.99 3.14 -16.38
CA LEU A 116 2.14 1.78 -16.90
C LEU A 116 0.75 1.18 -17.13
N GLU A 117 0.62 0.42 -18.21
CA GLU A 117 -0.55 -0.39 -18.48
C GLU A 117 -0.18 -1.84 -18.72
N PRO A 118 -1.04 -2.80 -18.32
CA PRO A 118 -0.83 -4.21 -18.65
C PRO A 118 -1.18 -4.45 -20.13
N GLU A 119 -0.21 -4.95 -20.89
CA GLU A 119 -0.37 -5.36 -22.28
C GLU A 119 -0.42 -6.89 -22.36
N HIS A 120 -1.42 -7.43 -23.04
CA HIS A 120 -1.59 -8.87 -23.21
C HIS A 120 -0.43 -9.51 -23.99
N ILE A 121 0.08 -10.65 -23.51
CA ILE A 121 1.02 -11.50 -24.23
C ILE A 121 0.24 -12.72 -24.73
N PRO A 122 0.08 -12.89 -26.07
CA PRO A 122 -0.56 -14.07 -26.62
C PRO A 122 0.21 -15.35 -26.28
N PHE A 123 -0.53 -16.41 -25.99
CA PHE A 123 0.02 -17.75 -25.81
C PHE A 123 -0.81 -18.77 -26.61
N ALA A 124 -0.13 -19.76 -27.22
CA ALA A 124 -0.79 -20.75 -28.06
C ALA A 124 -1.32 -21.95 -27.27
N THR A 125 -0.65 -22.30 -26.18
CA THR A 125 -1.00 -23.47 -25.34
C THR A 125 -0.85 -23.14 -23.88
N VAL A 126 -1.70 -23.72 -23.05
CA VAL A 126 -1.58 -23.66 -21.60
C VAL A 126 -0.83 -24.90 -21.13
N PRO A 127 0.31 -24.76 -20.46
CA PRO A 127 1.05 -25.90 -19.94
C PRO A 127 0.22 -26.79 -19.01
N ALA A 128 0.47 -28.10 -19.05
CA ALA A 128 -0.14 -29.03 -18.12
C ALA A 128 0.37 -28.73 -16.69
N ALA A 129 -0.55 -28.72 -15.74
CA ALA A 129 -0.26 -28.57 -14.31
C ALA A 129 -1.47 -29.00 -13.50
N ASP A 130 -1.27 -29.37 -12.26
CA ASP A 130 -2.32 -29.84 -11.37
C ASP A 130 -3.18 -28.68 -10.83
N ARG A 131 -2.58 -27.50 -10.70
CA ARG A 131 -3.18 -26.28 -10.13
C ARG A 131 -2.76 -25.04 -10.90
N ALA A 132 -3.47 -23.91 -10.73
CA ALA A 132 -3.05 -22.61 -11.24
C ALA A 132 -3.01 -21.58 -10.10
N PHE A 133 -1.88 -20.93 -9.89
CA PHE A 133 -1.71 -19.89 -8.87
C PHE A 133 -1.61 -18.51 -9.52
N PHE A 134 -2.54 -17.63 -9.18
CA PHE A 134 -2.60 -16.27 -9.71
C PHE A 134 -2.01 -15.25 -8.72
N THR A 135 -1.00 -14.53 -9.16
CA THR A 135 -0.30 -13.52 -8.34
C THR A 135 -0.89 -12.11 -8.46
N SER A 136 -1.87 -11.90 -9.34
CA SER A 136 -2.52 -10.60 -9.52
C SER A 136 -3.85 -10.72 -10.26
N ARG A 137 -4.71 -9.69 -10.12
CA ARG A 137 -5.94 -9.55 -10.91
C ARG A 137 -5.66 -9.50 -12.42
N ASN A 138 -4.58 -8.84 -12.83
CA ASN A 138 -4.19 -8.77 -14.24
C ASN A 138 -3.83 -10.14 -14.80
N ALA A 139 -3.18 -11.00 -14.00
CA ALA A 139 -2.89 -12.36 -14.43
C ALA A 139 -4.16 -13.15 -14.73
N VAL A 140 -5.21 -13.03 -13.91
CA VAL A 140 -6.51 -13.66 -14.16
C VAL A 140 -7.12 -13.14 -15.47
N ARG A 141 -7.21 -11.81 -15.63
CA ARG A 141 -7.82 -11.17 -16.81
C ARG A 141 -7.14 -11.57 -18.11
N HIS A 142 -5.80 -11.45 -18.14
CA HIS A 142 -5.03 -11.75 -19.35
C HIS A 142 -4.96 -13.26 -19.66
N PHE A 143 -5.02 -14.12 -18.64
CA PHE A 143 -5.14 -15.55 -18.84
C PHE A 143 -6.45 -15.91 -19.52
N VAL A 144 -7.57 -15.37 -19.04
CA VAL A 144 -8.91 -15.58 -19.66
C VAL A 144 -8.98 -14.94 -21.05
N GLN A 145 -8.45 -13.71 -21.21
CA GLN A 145 -8.38 -13.01 -22.49
C GLN A 145 -7.63 -13.83 -23.56
N GLY A 146 -6.57 -14.54 -23.19
CA GLY A 146 -5.79 -15.41 -24.07
C GLY A 146 -6.43 -16.79 -24.32
N GLY A 147 -7.64 -17.04 -23.82
CA GLY A 147 -8.37 -18.32 -24.01
C GLY A 147 -8.06 -19.37 -22.94
N GLY A 148 -7.36 -19.01 -21.86
CA GLY A 148 -7.15 -19.91 -20.73
C GLY A 148 -8.46 -20.19 -19.98
N ARG A 149 -8.70 -21.46 -19.64
CA ARG A 149 -9.89 -21.90 -18.92
C ARG A 149 -9.58 -22.06 -17.43
N LEU A 150 -10.29 -21.30 -16.60
CA LEU A 150 -10.14 -21.37 -15.13
C LEU A 150 -10.75 -22.64 -14.53
N SER A 151 -11.71 -23.28 -15.24
CA SER A 151 -12.37 -24.52 -14.81
C SER A 151 -11.53 -25.79 -14.97
N ASP A 152 -10.42 -25.74 -15.72
CA ASP A 152 -9.65 -26.93 -16.06
C ASP A 152 -8.86 -27.51 -14.88
N ARG A 153 -8.65 -26.68 -13.83
CA ARG A 153 -7.90 -27.04 -12.63
C ARG A 153 -8.26 -26.15 -11.46
N PRO A 154 -8.00 -26.57 -10.19
CA PRO A 154 -8.14 -25.70 -9.04
C PRO A 154 -7.31 -24.41 -9.20
N CYS A 155 -7.94 -23.25 -8.92
CA CYS A 155 -7.33 -21.95 -8.99
C CYS A 155 -7.03 -21.45 -7.59
N ASP A 156 -5.85 -20.85 -7.41
CA ASP A 156 -5.34 -20.30 -6.16
C ASP A 156 -5.01 -18.82 -6.35
N ALA A 157 -5.19 -18.03 -5.30
CA ALA A 157 -4.97 -16.59 -5.31
C ALA A 157 -3.95 -16.14 -4.28
N ILE A 158 -3.08 -15.21 -4.65
CA ILE A 158 -2.11 -14.60 -3.73
C ILE A 158 -2.79 -13.80 -2.60
N GLY A 159 -4.03 -13.38 -2.78
CA GLY A 159 -4.76 -12.59 -1.80
C GLY A 159 -6.18 -12.26 -2.25
N SER A 160 -6.94 -11.57 -1.37
CA SER A 160 -8.37 -11.29 -1.54
C SER A 160 -8.73 -10.60 -2.85
N GLY A 161 -7.96 -9.61 -3.29
CA GLY A 161 -8.25 -8.90 -4.53
C GLY A 161 -8.12 -9.76 -5.79
N THR A 162 -7.21 -10.75 -5.80
CA THR A 162 -7.09 -11.74 -6.88
C THR A 162 -8.20 -12.78 -6.79
N ALA A 163 -8.58 -13.18 -5.58
CA ALA A 163 -9.70 -14.07 -5.33
C ALA A 163 -11.02 -13.49 -5.82
N GLU A 164 -11.27 -12.20 -5.57
CA GLU A 164 -12.45 -11.50 -6.11
C GLU A 164 -12.48 -11.51 -7.64
N GLU A 165 -11.34 -11.34 -8.29
CA GLU A 165 -11.27 -11.38 -9.74
C GLU A 165 -11.58 -12.77 -10.29
N LEU A 166 -11.11 -13.86 -9.64
CA LEU A 166 -11.48 -15.24 -10.00
C LEU A 166 -12.99 -15.46 -9.84
N ARG A 167 -13.61 -14.96 -8.76
CA ARG A 167 -15.05 -15.05 -8.51
C ARG A 167 -15.89 -14.34 -9.58
N LYS A 168 -15.41 -13.19 -10.12
CA LYS A 168 -16.07 -12.51 -11.25
C LYS A 168 -16.15 -13.39 -12.50
N HIS A 169 -15.22 -14.33 -12.64
CA HIS A 169 -15.22 -15.34 -13.71
C HIS A 169 -15.88 -16.65 -13.30
N GLY A 170 -16.63 -16.69 -12.19
CA GLY A 170 -17.39 -17.84 -11.73
C GLY A 170 -16.56 -18.95 -11.06
N VAL A 171 -15.33 -18.66 -10.63
CA VAL A 171 -14.46 -19.64 -9.99
C VAL A 171 -14.18 -19.23 -8.53
N GLU A 172 -14.50 -20.15 -7.61
CA GLU A 172 -14.11 -20.01 -6.21
C GLU A 172 -12.67 -20.50 -6.03
N PRO A 173 -11.75 -19.66 -5.50
CA PRO A 173 -10.38 -20.08 -5.27
C PRO A 173 -10.28 -21.19 -4.23
N ALA A 174 -9.44 -22.19 -4.50
CA ALA A 174 -9.19 -23.29 -3.57
C ALA A 174 -8.19 -22.91 -2.45
N PHE A 175 -7.34 -21.91 -2.71
CA PHE A 175 -6.45 -21.28 -1.72
C PHE A 175 -6.47 -19.77 -1.91
N ILE A 176 -6.46 -19.05 -0.80
CA ILE A 176 -6.34 -17.59 -0.77
C ILE A 176 -5.27 -17.24 0.25
N GLY A 177 -4.17 -16.62 -0.19
CA GLY A 177 -3.14 -16.13 0.71
C GLY A 177 -3.69 -15.03 1.63
N ASP A 178 -3.33 -15.08 2.91
CA ASP A 178 -3.74 -14.12 3.92
C ASP A 178 -2.54 -13.34 4.45
N GLY A 179 -2.74 -12.04 4.63
CA GLY A 179 -1.74 -11.13 5.20
C GLY A 179 -0.85 -10.43 4.17
N PRO A 180 -0.02 -9.50 4.65
CA PRO A 180 0.82 -8.65 3.81
C PRO A 180 2.17 -9.29 3.44
N ASP A 181 2.55 -10.39 4.08
CA ASP A 181 3.84 -11.03 3.90
C ASP A 181 3.78 -12.15 2.86
N THR A 182 4.23 -11.84 1.65
CA THR A 182 4.29 -12.81 0.54
C THR A 182 5.20 -14.02 0.84
N GLN A 183 6.21 -13.87 1.68
CA GLN A 183 7.09 -14.97 2.09
C GLN A 183 6.33 -15.97 2.97
N ALA A 184 5.54 -15.47 3.93
CA ALA A 184 4.69 -16.31 4.78
C ALA A 184 3.64 -17.06 3.94
N ILE A 185 2.99 -16.37 2.98
CA ILE A 185 2.05 -16.98 2.05
C ILE A 185 2.74 -18.06 1.21
N ALA A 186 3.96 -17.81 0.71
CA ALA A 186 4.70 -18.79 -0.06
C ALA A 186 5.04 -20.03 0.77
N ALA A 187 5.48 -19.86 2.02
CA ALA A 187 5.79 -20.97 2.91
C ALA A 187 4.55 -21.83 3.23
N GLU A 188 3.40 -21.19 3.48
CA GLU A 188 2.14 -21.90 3.67
C GLU A 188 1.70 -22.65 2.44
N TYR A 189 1.78 -22.03 1.26
CA TYR A 189 1.41 -22.64 0.00
C TYR A 189 2.28 -23.89 -0.29
N VAL A 190 3.59 -23.80 -0.08
CA VAL A 190 4.51 -24.94 -0.25
C VAL A 190 4.17 -26.07 0.71
N ARG A 191 3.83 -25.77 1.96
CA ARG A 191 3.41 -26.80 2.94
C ARG A 191 2.17 -27.57 2.49
N LEU A 192 1.23 -26.91 1.79
CA LEU A 192 -0.04 -27.49 1.35
C LEU A 192 0.08 -28.16 -0.03
N HIS A 193 0.88 -27.64 -0.93
CA HIS A 193 0.88 -27.98 -2.36
C HIS A 193 2.27 -28.16 -2.97
N GLY A 194 3.33 -28.30 -2.15
CA GLY A 194 4.70 -28.40 -2.64
C GLY A 194 5.03 -29.63 -3.47
N ASP A 195 4.20 -30.67 -3.43
CA ASP A 195 4.32 -31.90 -4.21
C ASP A 195 3.61 -31.84 -5.59
N THR A 196 2.77 -30.82 -5.82
CA THR A 196 2.00 -30.65 -7.07
C THR A 196 2.74 -29.79 -8.09
N GLN A 197 2.41 -29.94 -9.37
CA GLN A 197 2.86 -29.03 -10.41
C GLN A 197 1.90 -27.86 -10.51
N VAL A 198 2.45 -26.63 -10.37
CA VAL A 198 1.68 -25.39 -10.30
C VAL A 198 1.97 -24.51 -11.51
N LEU A 199 0.93 -24.18 -12.26
CA LEU A 199 0.98 -23.16 -13.31
C LEU A 199 0.88 -21.77 -12.70
N PHE A 200 1.75 -20.88 -13.13
CA PHE A 200 1.72 -19.45 -12.75
C PHE A 200 1.45 -18.58 -13.97
N PRO A 201 0.16 -18.30 -14.30
CA PRO A 201 -0.12 -17.19 -15.20
C PRO A 201 0.36 -15.90 -14.54
N CYS A 202 1.32 -15.21 -15.17
CA CYS A 202 2.01 -14.10 -14.51
C CYS A 202 2.47 -13.03 -15.51
N ALA A 203 2.97 -11.91 -14.97
CA ALA A 203 3.68 -10.90 -15.73
C ALA A 203 5.02 -11.44 -16.26
N GLU A 204 5.45 -10.94 -17.43
CA GLU A 204 6.79 -11.24 -18.00
C GLU A 204 7.90 -10.87 -17.02
N LYS A 205 7.73 -9.77 -16.28
CA LYS A 205 8.63 -9.31 -15.22
C LYS A 205 7.83 -9.18 -13.93
N GLY A 206 8.23 -9.88 -12.89
CA GLY A 206 7.54 -9.84 -11.60
C GLY A 206 8.35 -10.53 -10.50
N LEU A 207 7.92 -10.31 -9.26
CA LEU A 207 8.44 -11.05 -8.12
C LEU A 207 7.97 -12.50 -8.23
N ARG A 208 8.89 -13.44 -8.07
CA ARG A 208 8.67 -14.88 -8.19
C ARG A 208 8.71 -15.57 -6.82
N THR A 209 8.24 -14.89 -5.78
CA THR A 209 8.41 -15.36 -4.39
C THR A 209 7.77 -16.74 -4.16
N VAL A 210 6.55 -16.98 -4.64
CA VAL A 210 5.88 -18.27 -4.48
C VAL A 210 6.51 -19.32 -5.37
N GLN A 211 6.84 -18.98 -6.63
CA GLN A 211 7.50 -19.89 -7.57
C GLN A 211 8.86 -20.36 -7.06
N GLN A 212 9.66 -19.44 -6.49
CA GLN A 212 11.00 -19.72 -5.96
C GLN A 212 10.97 -20.54 -4.68
N ALA A 213 9.88 -20.49 -3.93
CA ALA A 213 9.69 -21.28 -2.72
C ALA A 213 9.33 -22.75 -3.02
N LEU A 214 8.74 -23.03 -4.18
CA LEU A 214 8.40 -24.40 -4.59
C LEU A 214 9.66 -25.23 -4.91
N PRO A 215 9.60 -26.56 -4.70
CA PRO A 215 10.67 -27.45 -5.12
C PRO A 215 11.00 -27.31 -6.61
N PRO A 216 12.26 -27.57 -7.02
CA PRO A 216 12.66 -27.48 -8.42
C PRO A 216 11.75 -28.29 -9.37
N GLY A 217 11.34 -27.66 -10.48
CA GLY A 217 10.47 -28.29 -11.49
C GLY A 217 8.98 -28.29 -11.15
N ARG A 218 8.56 -27.75 -9.98
CA ARG A 218 7.14 -27.67 -9.60
C ARG A 218 6.45 -26.40 -10.05
N ALA A 219 7.18 -25.35 -10.33
CA ALA A 219 6.63 -24.11 -10.86
C ALA A 219 6.75 -24.03 -12.39
N VAL A 220 5.65 -23.76 -13.08
CA VAL A 220 5.60 -23.55 -14.53
C VAL A 220 5.05 -22.15 -14.79
N ASP A 221 5.89 -21.24 -15.27
CA ASP A 221 5.44 -19.88 -15.61
C ASP A 221 4.77 -19.84 -16.98
N LEU A 222 3.68 -19.10 -17.07
CA LEU A 222 3.03 -18.71 -18.31
C LEU A 222 2.91 -17.18 -18.35
N HIS A 223 3.73 -16.53 -19.13
CA HIS A 223 3.66 -15.08 -19.28
C HIS A 223 2.42 -14.68 -20.07
N VAL A 224 1.46 -14.05 -19.41
CA VAL A 224 0.17 -13.68 -20.01
C VAL A 224 0.03 -12.17 -20.21
N TYR A 225 0.89 -11.36 -19.59
CA TYR A 225 0.95 -9.92 -19.80
C TYR A 225 2.35 -9.36 -19.48
N ARG A 226 2.61 -8.17 -19.98
CA ARG A 226 3.74 -7.33 -19.56
C ARG A 226 3.26 -5.96 -19.19
N MET A 227 4.01 -5.25 -18.36
CA MET A 227 3.74 -3.83 -18.11
C MET A 227 4.43 -3.00 -19.20
N ARG A 228 3.66 -2.16 -19.88
CA ARG A 228 4.14 -1.24 -20.90
C ARG A 228 4.08 0.19 -20.36
N SER A 229 5.15 0.95 -20.57
CA SER A 229 5.15 2.38 -20.25
C SER A 229 4.23 3.14 -21.21
N LEU A 230 3.38 3.98 -20.63
CA LEU A 230 2.56 4.91 -21.39
C LEU A 230 3.43 6.10 -21.86
N ASP A 231 3.09 6.65 -23.02
CA ASP A 231 3.68 7.90 -23.50
C ASP A 231 3.06 9.08 -22.73
N VAL A 232 3.79 9.54 -21.72
CA VAL A 232 3.35 10.65 -20.86
C VAL A 232 3.75 11.97 -21.51
N ARG A 233 2.85 12.55 -22.30
CA ARG A 233 3.09 13.80 -23.04
C ARG A 233 3.04 15.05 -22.17
N SER A 234 2.30 14.99 -21.06
CA SER A 234 2.26 16.08 -20.09
C SER A 234 2.08 15.51 -18.67
N VAL A 235 2.79 16.09 -17.74
CA VAL A 235 2.68 15.77 -16.32
C VAL A 235 2.03 16.96 -15.62
N PRO A 236 0.88 16.79 -14.96
CA PRO A 236 0.23 17.87 -14.21
C PRO A 236 1.14 18.47 -13.15
N ASP A 237 0.94 19.76 -12.86
CA ASP A 237 1.62 20.41 -11.76
C ASP A 237 1.07 19.91 -10.42
N ALA A 238 1.96 19.48 -9.54
CA ALA A 238 1.61 19.01 -8.22
C ALA A 238 2.67 19.40 -7.19
N ASP A 239 2.23 19.56 -5.95
CA ASP A 239 3.10 19.88 -4.81
C ASP A 239 3.70 18.58 -4.24
N VAL A 240 2.93 17.49 -4.31
CA VAL A 240 3.31 16.17 -3.78
C VAL A 240 3.16 15.12 -4.88
N LEU A 241 4.22 14.34 -5.12
CA LEU A 241 4.20 13.19 -5.99
C LEU A 241 4.20 11.89 -5.16
N ILE A 242 3.18 11.06 -5.32
CA ILE A 242 3.14 9.70 -4.76
C ILE A 242 3.59 8.70 -5.81
N VAL A 243 4.72 8.05 -5.58
CA VAL A 243 5.30 7.06 -6.48
C VAL A 243 5.02 5.66 -5.96
N THR A 244 4.33 4.84 -6.75
CA THR A 244 3.80 3.55 -6.31
C THR A 244 4.74 2.36 -6.54
N SER A 245 5.76 2.49 -7.42
CA SER A 245 6.76 1.44 -7.65
C SER A 245 8.09 2.02 -8.16
N PRO A 246 9.20 1.25 -8.09
CA PRO A 246 10.49 1.67 -8.66
C PRO A 246 10.43 1.95 -10.17
N GLU A 247 9.60 1.19 -10.89
CA GLU A 247 9.41 1.38 -12.33
C GLU A 247 8.69 2.70 -12.62
N HIS A 248 7.64 3.03 -11.84
CA HIS A 248 6.98 4.33 -11.92
C HIS A 248 7.93 5.49 -11.62
N ALA A 249 8.88 5.32 -10.67
CA ALA A 249 9.92 6.33 -10.43
C ALA A 249 10.77 6.59 -11.67
N THR A 250 11.16 5.52 -12.37
CA THR A 250 11.97 5.62 -13.60
C THR A 250 11.22 6.34 -14.71
N VAL A 251 9.97 5.97 -14.97
CA VAL A 251 9.14 6.60 -16.01
C VAL A 251 8.88 8.07 -15.69
N MET A 252 8.51 8.39 -14.44
CA MET A 252 8.25 9.78 -14.01
C MET A 252 9.50 10.64 -14.06
N HIS A 253 10.67 10.10 -13.68
CA HIS A 253 11.94 10.82 -13.78
C HIS A 253 12.27 11.19 -15.23
N ALA A 254 12.06 10.27 -16.17
CA ALA A 254 12.26 10.52 -17.59
C ALA A 254 11.26 11.54 -18.16
N ALA A 255 10.00 11.51 -17.69
CA ALA A 255 8.95 12.40 -18.20
C ALA A 255 9.06 13.85 -17.70
N ARG A 256 9.42 14.08 -16.44
CA ARG A 256 9.44 15.42 -15.85
C ARG A 256 10.65 15.69 -14.93
N GLY A 257 11.32 14.65 -14.44
CA GLY A 257 12.31 14.77 -13.36
C GLY A 257 11.66 14.81 -11.97
N LEU A 258 12.04 13.88 -11.11
CA LEU A 258 11.49 13.76 -9.75
C LEU A 258 11.82 14.96 -8.85
N GLN A 259 12.93 15.63 -9.09
CA GLN A 259 13.38 16.83 -8.38
C GLN A 259 12.49 18.06 -8.61
N ASN A 260 11.57 18.03 -9.56
CA ASN A 260 10.67 19.13 -9.86
C ASN A 260 9.39 19.13 -9.00
N PHE A 261 9.26 18.18 -8.08
CA PHE A 261 8.19 18.12 -7.09
C PHE A 261 8.73 18.59 -5.74
N ALA A 262 7.93 19.40 -5.00
CA ALA A 262 8.34 19.87 -3.68
C ALA A 262 8.52 18.72 -2.69
N HIS A 263 7.68 17.68 -2.81
CA HIS A 263 7.72 16.49 -1.97
C HIS A 263 7.48 15.23 -2.79
N CYS A 264 8.23 14.17 -2.48
CA CYS A 264 7.99 12.82 -2.97
C CYS A 264 7.58 11.88 -1.83
N ILE A 265 6.53 11.10 -2.03
CA ILE A 265 6.13 10.00 -1.18
C ILE A 265 6.35 8.70 -1.95
N ALA A 266 7.15 7.80 -1.42
CA ALA A 266 7.42 6.49 -2.02
C ALA A 266 6.59 5.43 -1.31
N MET A 267 5.81 4.63 -2.02
CA MET A 267 4.94 3.61 -1.43
C MET A 267 5.70 2.52 -0.64
N GLY A 268 7.01 2.38 -0.87
CA GLY A 268 7.86 1.44 -0.14
C GLY A 268 9.34 1.78 -0.26
N ARG A 269 10.17 1.08 0.53
CA ARG A 269 11.62 1.34 0.62
C ARG A 269 12.35 1.19 -0.72
N SER A 270 12.01 0.17 -1.52
CA SER A 270 12.60 -0.02 -2.85
C SER A 270 12.29 1.14 -3.81
N THR A 271 11.09 1.70 -3.71
CA THR A 271 10.70 2.89 -4.48
C THR A 271 11.46 4.13 -4.00
N ALA A 272 11.60 4.33 -2.69
CA ALA A 272 12.38 5.43 -2.13
C ALA A 272 13.86 5.34 -2.54
N GLN A 273 14.44 4.16 -2.49
CA GLN A 273 15.80 3.92 -2.95
C GLN A 273 15.96 4.29 -4.42
N ARG A 274 14.99 3.88 -5.26
CA ARG A 274 15.02 4.21 -6.70
C ARG A 274 14.88 5.71 -6.97
N ILE A 275 14.04 6.42 -6.22
CA ILE A 275 13.93 7.90 -6.28
C ILE A 275 15.28 8.54 -5.95
N LYS A 276 15.93 8.09 -4.87
CA LYS A 276 17.25 8.60 -4.43
C LYS A 276 18.32 8.38 -5.50
N GLU A 277 18.37 7.20 -6.10
CA GLU A 277 19.32 6.86 -7.19
C GLU A 277 19.13 7.77 -8.42
N LEU A 278 17.89 8.07 -8.80
CA LEU A 278 17.57 8.82 -10.00
C LEU A 278 17.73 10.34 -9.84
N SER A 279 17.37 10.88 -8.69
CA SER A 279 17.25 12.33 -8.50
C SER A 279 18.10 12.91 -7.36
N GLY A 280 18.70 12.04 -6.52
CA GLY A 280 19.37 12.48 -5.29
C GLY A 280 18.40 12.90 -4.18
N ALA A 281 17.09 13.02 -4.44
CA ALA A 281 16.09 13.47 -3.47
C ALA A 281 15.70 12.36 -2.51
N ASP A 282 15.42 12.72 -1.26
CA ASP A 282 14.81 11.83 -0.30
C ASP A 282 13.29 11.81 -0.46
N ALA A 283 12.70 10.63 -0.31
CA ALA A 283 11.26 10.46 -0.33
C ALA A 283 10.72 10.01 1.03
N LEU A 284 9.56 10.56 1.42
CA LEU A 284 8.85 10.09 2.61
C LEU A 284 8.33 8.67 2.34
N VAL A 285 8.62 7.74 3.24
CA VAL A 285 8.10 6.37 3.17
C VAL A 285 7.01 6.22 4.23
N PRO A 286 5.76 5.92 3.82
CA PRO A 286 4.67 5.67 4.75
C PRO A 286 4.96 4.46 5.65
N TRP A 287 4.28 4.39 6.80
CA TRP A 287 4.44 3.28 7.75
C TRP A 287 3.96 1.92 7.22
N ALA A 288 3.14 1.92 6.16
CA ALA A 288 2.73 0.73 5.41
C ALA A 288 2.46 1.05 3.94
N SER A 289 2.47 0.03 3.07
CA SER A 289 2.19 0.18 1.63
C SER A 289 0.68 0.07 1.35
N ASN A 290 -0.13 0.97 1.95
CA ASN A 290 -1.59 1.01 1.78
C ASN A 290 -2.12 2.45 1.76
N GLU A 291 -3.40 2.62 1.36
CA GLU A 291 -4.01 3.97 1.27
C GLU A 291 -4.09 4.71 2.61
N PRO A 292 -4.45 4.09 3.76
CA PRO A 292 -4.42 4.79 5.04
C PRO A 292 -3.06 5.40 5.38
N ALA A 293 -1.97 4.69 5.12
CA ALA A 293 -0.62 5.18 5.38
C ALA A 293 -0.20 6.29 4.40
N LEU A 294 -0.66 6.25 3.15
CA LEU A 294 -0.47 7.34 2.18
C LEU A 294 -1.22 8.61 2.63
N ILE A 295 -2.45 8.48 3.12
CA ILE A 295 -3.23 9.59 3.66
C ILE A 295 -2.49 10.23 4.83
N ASP A 296 -2.00 9.43 5.78
CA ASP A 296 -1.23 9.90 6.92
C ASP A 296 0.04 10.65 6.48
N ALA A 297 0.73 10.15 5.44
CA ALA A 297 1.92 10.78 4.88
C ALA A 297 1.61 12.13 4.20
N VAL A 298 0.49 12.26 3.49
CA VAL A 298 0.07 13.53 2.90
C VAL A 298 -0.33 14.53 3.99
N PHE A 299 -1.08 14.11 5.01
CA PHE A 299 -1.39 14.98 6.15
C PHE A 299 -0.15 15.39 6.94
N HIS A 300 0.87 14.52 7.05
CA HIS A 300 2.14 14.89 7.64
C HIS A 300 2.76 16.10 6.94
N LEU A 301 2.72 16.15 5.62
CA LEU A 301 3.20 17.29 4.83
C LEU A 301 2.25 18.50 4.95
N ALA A 302 0.94 18.27 4.87
CA ALA A 302 -0.07 19.34 4.91
C ALA A 302 -0.19 20.04 6.27
N THR A 303 0.17 19.37 7.36
CA THR A 303 0.15 19.92 8.74
C THR A 303 1.53 20.26 9.28
N ALA A 304 2.59 20.14 8.48
CA ALA A 304 3.94 20.57 8.87
C ALA A 304 3.99 22.06 9.23
N PRO A 305 4.92 22.49 10.09
CA PRO A 305 5.11 23.89 10.47
C PRO A 305 5.26 24.82 9.28
#